data_a76aedf4d19de36668561f5eb85229ea
#
_entry.id   a76aedf4d19de36668561f5eb85229ea
#
_cell.length_a   1.000
_cell.length_b   1.000
_cell.length_c   1.000
_cell.angle_alpha   90.00
_cell.angle_beta   90.00
_cell.angle_gamma   90.00
#
_symmetry.space_group_name_H-M   'P 1'
#
loop_
_entity.id
_entity.type
_entity.pdbx_description
1 polymer ?
#
loop_
_entity_poly.entity_id
_entity_poly.type
_entity_poly.pdbx_seq_one_letter_code
_entity_poly.pdbx_strand_id
1 'polypeptide(L)'
;MEINVLDNNDNPPQFGAVNASYSVTVREDVRPGTVLLSLSASDADVGSNGQVQFSFTDRSSRDLATLFEVRRNTGEIVTVGALDHEVQPLHRLYVVASDKPEVEEPLSSIATVEVHVTDVNDHAPRIRVNAPAAIGTGNTTLMVDRGAPTGAFVGHVTVDDADSGENGRFRCRLSGPHAARFQLHRMYRTEFKIITTALYGRNSHDDVSEFSIVCRDDGVPSLTSALPVRMFLQ
;
A
#
# COMPACT_ATOMS: atom_id res chain seq x y z
N MET A 1 -13.39 24.74 63.94
CA MET A 1 -14.10 24.88 62.66
C MET A 1 -13.15 24.34 61.63
N GLU A 2 -13.50 23.24 60.98
CA GLU A 2 -12.70 22.62 59.95
C GLU A 2 -13.32 23.06 58.60
N ILE A 3 -12.51 23.67 57.74
CA ILE A 3 -12.97 24.11 56.44
C ILE A 3 -12.37 23.16 55.40
N ASN A 4 -13.20 22.35 54.75
CA ASN A 4 -12.82 21.55 53.62
C ASN A 4 -12.99 22.35 52.35
N VAL A 5 -11.92 22.59 51.60
CA VAL A 5 -11.96 23.16 50.24
C VAL A 5 -12.14 21.98 49.29
N LEU A 6 -13.24 22.03 48.56
CA LEU A 6 -13.50 21.05 47.49
C LEU A 6 -12.82 21.51 46.21
N ASP A 7 -12.37 20.57 45.41
CA ASP A 7 -11.80 20.81 44.10
C ASP A 7 -12.91 21.23 43.12
N ASN A 8 -12.58 22.12 42.20
CA ASN A 8 -13.46 22.57 41.11
C ASN A 8 -12.83 22.12 39.79
N ASN A 9 -13.62 21.59 38.84
CA ASN A 9 -13.15 21.15 37.55
C ASN A 9 -12.87 22.36 36.64
N ASP A 10 -11.73 23.02 36.80
CA ASP A 10 -11.38 24.26 36.09
C ASP A 10 -10.14 24.14 35.19
N ASN A 11 -9.50 22.98 35.14
CA ASN A 11 -8.36 22.70 34.29
C ASN A 11 -8.67 21.59 33.26
N PRO A 12 -8.54 21.83 31.96
CA PRO A 12 -8.63 20.76 30.99
C PRO A 12 -7.34 19.93 30.94
N PRO A 13 -7.40 18.62 30.61
CA PRO A 13 -6.23 17.80 30.39
C PRO A 13 -5.29 18.40 29.34
N GLN A 14 -3.98 18.39 29.57
CA GLN A 14 -2.97 18.91 28.67
C GLN A 14 -2.05 17.82 28.15
N PHE A 15 -1.95 17.70 26.81
CA PHE A 15 -1.00 16.80 26.17
C PHE A 15 0.44 17.29 26.32
N GLY A 16 1.38 16.35 26.54
CA GLY A 16 2.79 16.67 26.77
C GLY A 16 3.56 17.17 25.54
N ALA A 17 3.06 16.92 24.33
CA ALA A 17 3.73 17.36 23.10
C ALA A 17 3.38 18.80 22.73
N VAL A 18 4.33 19.51 22.13
CA VAL A 18 4.12 20.86 21.59
C VAL A 18 2.99 20.83 20.56
N ASN A 19 2.01 21.74 20.73
CA ASN A 19 0.82 21.83 19.88
C ASN A 19 -0.02 20.53 19.82
N ALA A 20 0.15 19.60 20.78
CA ALA A 20 -0.53 18.32 20.83
C ALA A 20 -0.44 17.54 19.49
N SER A 21 0.74 17.57 18.86
CA SER A 21 1.00 16.93 17.58
C SER A 21 2.05 15.82 17.74
N TYR A 22 1.71 14.64 17.23
CA TYR A 22 2.52 13.43 17.29
C TYR A 22 2.65 12.82 15.91
N SER A 23 3.76 12.11 15.67
CA SER A 23 3.99 11.39 14.42
C SER A 23 4.66 10.04 14.73
N VAL A 24 4.23 9.00 14.04
CA VAL A 24 4.82 7.67 14.11
C VAL A 24 4.89 7.07 12.71
N THR A 25 5.96 6.30 12.47
CA THR A 25 6.14 5.55 11.22
C THR A 25 6.03 4.06 11.52
N VAL A 26 5.27 3.35 10.72
CA VAL A 26 5.02 1.91 10.87
C VAL A 26 5.01 1.24 9.51
N ARG A 27 5.48 -0.01 9.43
CA ARG A 27 5.37 -0.82 8.22
C ARG A 27 3.93 -1.33 8.06
N GLU A 28 3.45 -1.47 6.84
CA GLU A 28 2.10 -2.01 6.60
C GLU A 28 1.93 -3.46 7.06
N ASP A 29 2.99 -4.28 7.03
CA ASP A 29 2.97 -5.67 7.50
C ASP A 29 2.95 -5.81 9.04
N VAL A 30 2.76 -4.69 9.76
CA VAL A 30 2.63 -4.69 11.21
C VAL A 30 1.44 -5.56 11.65
N ARG A 31 1.65 -6.37 12.68
CA ARG A 31 0.57 -7.23 13.18
C ARG A 31 -0.48 -6.43 13.94
N PRO A 32 -1.78 -6.72 13.75
CA PRO A 32 -2.83 -6.21 14.63
C PRO A 32 -2.52 -6.50 16.10
N GLY A 33 -2.84 -5.56 16.98
CA GLY A 33 -2.49 -5.60 18.40
C GLY A 33 -1.17 -4.92 18.75
N THR A 34 -0.43 -4.38 17.77
CA THR A 34 0.83 -3.67 18.02
C THR A 34 0.56 -2.25 18.54
N VAL A 35 1.20 -1.88 19.65
CA VAL A 35 1.21 -0.52 20.16
C VAL A 35 2.12 0.34 19.29
N LEU A 36 1.57 1.37 18.68
CA LEU A 36 2.31 2.29 17.81
C LEU A 36 2.92 3.44 18.59
N LEU A 37 2.16 3.99 19.53
CA LEU A 37 2.47 5.21 20.26
C LEU A 37 1.68 5.23 21.57
N SER A 38 2.24 5.81 22.61
CA SER A 38 1.54 6.11 23.87
C SER A 38 1.44 7.63 24.04
N LEU A 39 0.21 8.12 24.11
CA LEU A 39 -0.07 9.50 24.41
C LEU A 39 -0.07 9.69 25.93
N SER A 40 0.42 10.82 26.38
CA SER A 40 0.29 11.24 27.79
C SER A 40 -0.39 12.61 27.84
N ALA A 41 -1.32 12.73 28.77
CA ALA A 41 -1.91 14.00 29.14
C ALA A 41 -1.97 14.09 30.66
N SER A 42 -1.81 15.27 31.18
CA SER A 42 -1.87 15.57 32.63
C SER A 42 -2.97 16.59 32.88
N ASP A 43 -3.59 16.47 34.01
CA ASP A 43 -4.59 17.39 34.52
C ASP A 43 -4.11 17.95 35.87
N ALA A 44 -4.41 19.23 36.14
CA ALA A 44 -3.99 19.89 37.37
C ALA A 44 -4.99 19.69 38.52
N ASP A 45 -6.22 19.25 38.21
CA ASP A 45 -7.26 19.05 39.18
C ASP A 45 -7.04 17.76 39.99
N VAL A 46 -7.72 17.58 41.09
CA VAL A 46 -7.54 16.43 41.99
C VAL A 46 -8.73 15.48 41.94
N GLY A 47 -8.49 14.23 42.35
CA GLY A 47 -9.53 13.20 42.40
C GLY A 47 -10.07 12.79 41.03
N SER A 48 -11.39 12.74 40.86
CA SER A 48 -12.04 12.39 39.60
C SER A 48 -11.86 13.44 38.53
N ASN A 49 -11.78 14.73 38.89
CA ASN A 49 -11.58 15.85 37.97
C ASN A 49 -10.22 15.75 37.23
N GLY A 50 -9.17 15.25 37.92
CA GLY A 50 -7.85 15.03 37.33
C GLY A 50 -7.65 13.65 36.65
N GLN A 51 -8.72 12.82 36.55
CA GLN A 51 -8.62 11.51 35.90
C GLN A 51 -8.77 11.61 34.39
N VAL A 52 -7.69 11.52 33.66
CA VAL A 52 -7.68 11.61 32.18
C VAL A 52 -8.08 10.29 31.53
N GLN A 53 -8.97 10.37 30.54
CA GLN A 53 -9.37 9.29 29.64
C GLN A 53 -9.19 9.69 28.18
N PHE A 54 -8.88 8.72 27.33
CA PHE A 54 -8.63 8.93 25.91
C PHE A 54 -9.72 8.30 25.04
N SER A 55 -10.08 8.98 23.95
CA SER A 55 -10.98 8.46 22.94
C SER A 55 -10.68 9.09 21.58
N PHE A 56 -11.16 8.48 20.51
CA PHE A 56 -11.15 9.16 19.20
C PHE A 56 -12.29 10.18 19.15
N THR A 57 -12.08 11.27 18.42
CA THR A 57 -13.14 12.22 18.10
C THR A 57 -14.10 11.64 17.07
N ASP A 58 -15.33 12.15 16.99
CA ASP A 58 -16.29 11.85 15.92
C ASP A 58 -15.78 12.27 14.53
N ARG A 59 -14.74 13.13 14.46
CA ARG A 59 -14.07 13.52 13.21
C ARG A 59 -13.17 12.41 12.66
N SER A 60 -12.76 11.46 13.50
CA SER A 60 -12.10 10.25 13.04
C SER A 60 -13.11 9.43 12.25
N SER A 61 -12.83 9.16 10.97
CA SER A 61 -13.76 8.39 10.12
C SER A 61 -14.03 7.01 10.75
N ARG A 62 -15.23 6.47 10.50
CA ARG A 62 -15.57 5.10 10.97
C ARG A 62 -14.56 4.06 10.48
N ASP A 63 -13.93 4.30 9.33
CA ASP A 63 -12.93 3.43 8.75
C ASP A 63 -11.65 3.40 9.59
N LEU A 64 -11.30 4.50 10.28
CA LEU A 64 -10.15 4.52 11.20
C LEU A 64 -10.35 3.61 12.41
N ALA A 65 -11.59 3.46 12.90
CA ALA A 65 -11.90 2.55 14.02
C ALA A 65 -11.76 1.07 13.64
N THR A 66 -11.70 0.73 12.35
CA THR A 66 -11.39 -0.62 11.88
C THR A 66 -9.89 -0.91 11.82
N LEU A 67 -9.06 0.13 11.84
CA LEU A 67 -7.60 0.04 11.72
C LEU A 67 -6.88 0.34 13.04
N PHE A 68 -7.42 1.25 13.86
CA PHE A 68 -6.78 1.73 15.08
C PHE A 68 -7.76 1.77 16.25
N GLU A 69 -7.21 1.58 17.44
CA GLU A 69 -7.88 1.77 18.72
C GLU A 69 -7.01 2.65 19.62
N VAL A 70 -7.62 3.52 20.43
CA VAL A 70 -6.95 4.19 21.53
C VAL A 70 -7.42 3.58 22.85
N ARG A 71 -6.47 3.12 23.66
CA ARG A 71 -6.78 2.56 24.98
C ARG A 71 -7.17 3.66 25.95
N ARG A 72 -8.38 3.56 26.45
CA ARG A 72 -9.04 4.62 27.22
C ARG A 72 -8.23 5.14 28.41
N ASN A 73 -7.55 4.28 29.15
CA ASN A 73 -6.87 4.65 30.37
C ASN A 73 -5.37 4.86 30.23
N THR A 74 -4.76 4.34 29.16
CA THR A 74 -3.30 4.40 28.95
C THR A 74 -2.88 5.33 27.82
N GLY A 75 -3.83 5.76 26.97
CA GLY A 75 -3.53 6.60 25.81
C GLY A 75 -2.73 5.88 24.72
N GLU A 76 -2.58 4.54 24.81
CA GLU A 76 -1.89 3.75 23.79
C GLU A 76 -2.73 3.67 22.52
N ILE A 77 -2.14 4.01 21.40
CA ILE A 77 -2.71 3.79 20.06
C ILE A 77 -2.23 2.45 19.54
N VAL A 78 -3.17 1.58 19.21
CA VAL A 78 -2.94 0.19 18.84
C VAL A 78 -3.51 -0.07 17.45
N THR A 79 -2.81 -0.83 16.62
CA THR A 79 -3.37 -1.34 15.36
C THR A 79 -4.36 -2.46 15.69
N VAL A 80 -5.56 -2.43 15.09
CA VAL A 80 -6.56 -3.50 15.20
C VAL A 80 -6.88 -4.15 13.84
N GLY A 81 -6.61 -3.45 12.74
CA GLY A 81 -6.74 -3.95 11.37
C GLY A 81 -5.40 -4.03 10.63
N ALA A 82 -5.42 -4.62 9.45
CA ALA A 82 -4.29 -4.61 8.53
C ALA A 82 -4.15 -3.22 7.89
N LEU A 83 -2.92 -2.72 7.87
CA LEU A 83 -2.58 -1.50 7.14
C LEU A 83 -2.20 -1.87 5.70
N ASP A 84 -2.37 -0.91 4.78
CA ASP A 84 -2.11 -1.06 3.36
C ASP A 84 -1.62 0.30 2.85
N HIS A 85 -0.33 0.35 2.47
CA HIS A 85 0.32 1.56 2.00
C HIS A 85 -0.25 2.02 0.66
N GLU A 86 -0.59 1.06 -0.22
CA GLU A 86 -1.10 1.32 -1.57
C GLU A 86 -2.49 1.95 -1.53
N VAL A 87 -3.26 1.62 -0.49
CA VAL A 87 -4.57 2.22 -0.24
C VAL A 87 -4.44 3.57 0.48
N GLN A 88 -3.64 3.61 1.55
CA GLN A 88 -3.52 4.84 2.34
C GLN A 88 -2.18 4.93 3.10
N PRO A 89 -1.19 5.68 2.56
CA PRO A 89 0.13 5.81 3.17
C PRO A 89 0.18 6.72 4.40
N LEU A 90 -0.87 7.49 4.68
CA LEU A 90 -0.94 8.42 5.80
C LEU A 90 -2.32 8.42 6.44
N HIS A 91 -2.38 8.10 7.73
CA HIS A 91 -3.58 8.24 8.54
C HIS A 91 -3.43 9.38 9.54
N ARG A 92 -4.50 10.20 9.70
CA ARG A 92 -4.58 11.26 10.72
C ARG A 92 -5.64 10.90 11.74
N LEU A 93 -5.21 10.71 12.98
CA LEU A 93 -6.05 10.39 14.11
C LEU A 93 -6.22 11.64 14.97
N TYR A 94 -7.43 11.89 15.40
CA TYR A 94 -7.74 12.96 16.35
C TYR A 94 -8.16 12.33 17.67
N VAL A 95 -7.34 12.49 18.70
CA VAL A 95 -7.53 11.89 20.01
C VAL A 95 -7.94 12.95 21.01
N VAL A 96 -9.02 12.70 21.72
CA VAL A 96 -9.48 13.52 22.85
C VAL A 96 -8.87 12.96 24.12
N ALA A 97 -8.27 13.82 24.93
CA ALA A 97 -8.07 13.60 26.34
C ALA A 97 -9.18 14.35 27.11
N SER A 98 -9.95 13.65 27.91
CA SER A 98 -11.03 14.22 28.72
C SER A 98 -10.89 13.78 30.16
N ASP A 99 -11.17 14.68 31.09
CA ASP A 99 -11.33 14.35 32.49
C ASP A 99 -12.63 13.57 32.76
N LYS A 100 -12.88 13.23 34.00
CA LYS A 100 -14.06 12.46 34.41
C LYS A 100 -14.68 13.04 35.69
N PRO A 101 -15.23 14.25 35.67
CA PRO A 101 -15.88 14.81 36.83
C PRO A 101 -17.14 13.99 37.20
N GLU A 102 -17.50 13.99 38.49
CA GLU A 102 -18.70 13.29 38.95
C GLU A 102 -19.97 14.13 38.75
N VAL A 103 -19.85 15.45 38.80
CA VAL A 103 -20.98 16.38 38.87
C VAL A 103 -20.96 17.42 37.75
N GLU A 104 -19.78 17.81 37.27
CA GLU A 104 -19.60 18.88 36.31
C GLU A 104 -19.48 18.35 34.88
N GLU A 105 -19.52 19.25 33.89
CA GLU A 105 -19.28 18.88 32.50
C GLU A 105 -17.79 18.57 32.29
N PRO A 106 -17.44 17.50 31.57
CA PRO A 106 -16.05 17.16 31.28
C PRO A 106 -15.34 18.24 30.46
N LEU A 107 -14.13 18.58 30.89
CA LEU A 107 -13.21 19.37 30.09
C LEU A 107 -12.35 18.46 29.20
N SER A 108 -11.88 18.98 28.08
CA SER A 108 -11.12 18.15 27.14
C SER A 108 -10.14 18.95 26.30
N SER A 109 -9.14 18.26 25.79
CA SER A 109 -8.23 18.75 24.75
C SER A 109 -8.07 17.71 23.64
N ILE A 110 -7.58 18.15 22.47
CA ILE A 110 -7.45 17.29 21.28
C ILE A 110 -5.99 17.27 20.83
N ALA A 111 -5.49 16.05 20.56
CA ALA A 111 -4.23 15.83 19.89
C ALA A 111 -4.43 15.31 18.49
N THR A 112 -3.48 15.65 17.60
CA THR A 112 -3.39 15.07 16.25
C THR A 112 -2.24 14.09 16.22
N VAL A 113 -2.49 12.89 15.68
CA VAL A 113 -1.49 11.85 15.49
C VAL A 113 -1.42 11.50 14.00
N GLU A 114 -0.25 11.65 13.39
CA GLU A 114 0.03 11.22 12.03
C GLU A 114 0.70 9.84 12.06
N VAL A 115 0.06 8.86 11.45
CA VAL A 115 0.60 7.51 11.28
C VAL A 115 1.03 7.37 9.82
N HIS A 116 2.34 7.36 9.59
CA HIS A 116 2.95 7.14 8.28
C HIS A 116 3.15 5.64 8.07
N VAL A 117 2.46 5.09 7.10
CA VAL A 117 2.60 3.68 6.72
C VAL A 117 3.70 3.57 5.67
N THR A 118 4.71 2.74 5.92
CA THR A 118 5.78 2.48 4.95
C THR A 118 5.50 1.21 4.17
N ASP A 119 5.78 1.30 2.89
CA ASP A 119 5.64 0.28 1.87
C ASP A 119 6.50 -0.96 2.15
N VAL A 120 5.97 -2.13 1.83
CA VAL A 120 6.63 -3.44 1.87
C VAL A 120 6.44 -4.09 0.51
N ASN A 121 7.47 -4.71 -0.03
CA ASN A 121 7.40 -5.36 -1.33
C ASN A 121 6.51 -6.62 -1.27
N ASP A 122 5.21 -6.46 -1.37
CA ASP A 122 4.22 -7.55 -1.31
C ASP A 122 3.42 -7.73 -2.61
N HIS A 123 3.60 -6.84 -3.59
CA HIS A 123 3.03 -6.92 -4.92
C HIS A 123 4.09 -7.28 -5.96
N ALA A 124 3.80 -8.28 -6.80
CA ALA A 124 4.64 -8.60 -7.93
C ALA A 124 4.17 -7.87 -9.20
N PRO A 125 5.07 -7.53 -10.15
CA PRO A 125 4.70 -6.87 -11.39
C PRO A 125 3.58 -7.59 -12.13
N ARG A 126 2.49 -6.93 -12.44
CA ARG A 126 1.33 -7.50 -13.13
C ARG A 126 1.44 -7.28 -14.63
N ILE A 127 1.57 -8.37 -15.38
CA ILE A 127 1.77 -8.35 -16.83
C ILE A 127 0.43 -8.52 -17.55
N ARG A 128 0.13 -7.64 -18.50
CA ARG A 128 -1.02 -7.72 -19.41
C ARG A 128 -0.55 -7.58 -20.84
N VAL A 129 -1.05 -8.43 -21.73
CA VAL A 129 -0.79 -8.35 -23.15
C VAL A 129 -2.08 -7.95 -23.88
N ASN A 130 -2.02 -6.88 -24.64
CA ASN A 130 -3.09 -6.40 -25.50
C ASN A 130 -2.75 -6.78 -26.93
N ALA A 131 -3.52 -7.68 -27.51
CA ALA A 131 -3.37 -8.10 -28.90
C ALA A 131 -4.68 -7.87 -29.66
N PRO A 132 -4.61 -7.52 -30.96
CA PRO A 132 -5.81 -7.36 -31.79
C PRO A 132 -6.65 -8.63 -31.93
N ALA A 133 -6.06 -9.79 -31.67
CA ALA A 133 -6.70 -11.10 -31.77
C ALA A 133 -6.32 -11.98 -30.56
N ALA A 134 -6.85 -11.68 -29.38
CA ALA A 134 -6.78 -12.60 -28.23
C ALA A 134 -7.91 -13.61 -28.36
N ILE A 135 -7.58 -14.83 -28.79
CA ILE A 135 -8.53 -15.95 -28.82
C ILE A 135 -8.23 -16.87 -27.65
N GLY A 136 -9.15 -16.94 -26.67
CA GLY A 136 -9.25 -18.04 -25.71
C GLY A 136 -8.70 -17.79 -24.31
N THR A 137 -9.22 -18.56 -23.42
CA THR A 137 -9.06 -18.59 -21.98
C THR A 137 -7.66 -19.03 -21.54
N GLY A 138 -6.95 -18.19 -20.78
CA GLY A 138 -5.83 -18.59 -19.92
C GLY A 138 -4.41 -18.50 -20.50
N ASN A 139 -4.19 -18.55 -21.80
CA ASN A 139 -2.89 -18.31 -22.44
C ASN A 139 -3.01 -17.15 -23.41
N THR A 140 -2.10 -16.19 -23.30
CA THR A 140 -2.05 -15.08 -24.25
C THR A 140 -1.60 -15.58 -25.61
N THR A 141 -2.50 -15.50 -26.59
CA THR A 141 -2.23 -15.88 -27.99
C THR A 141 -1.99 -14.63 -28.81
N LEU A 142 -0.87 -14.60 -29.51
CA LEU A 142 -0.51 -13.55 -30.47
C LEU A 142 -0.42 -14.16 -31.88
N MET A 143 -0.58 -13.32 -32.90
CA MET A 143 -0.45 -13.73 -34.29
C MET A 143 0.59 -12.86 -35.02
N VAL A 144 1.31 -13.47 -35.94
CA VAL A 144 2.28 -12.77 -36.77
C VAL A 144 2.19 -13.30 -38.22
N ASP A 145 2.26 -12.41 -39.20
CA ASP A 145 2.20 -12.79 -40.61
C ASP A 145 3.42 -13.58 -41.06
N ARG A 146 3.21 -14.57 -41.91
CA ARG A 146 4.31 -15.25 -42.60
C ARG A 146 5.11 -14.26 -43.45
N GLY A 147 6.42 -14.23 -43.22
CA GLY A 147 7.30 -13.29 -43.91
C GLY A 147 7.36 -11.92 -43.27
N ALA A 148 6.82 -11.73 -42.07
CA ALA A 148 6.97 -10.50 -41.33
C ALA A 148 8.44 -10.10 -41.23
N PRO A 149 8.81 -8.84 -41.53
CA PRO A 149 10.18 -8.38 -41.50
C PRO A 149 10.71 -8.27 -40.06
N THR A 150 12.02 -8.19 -39.92
CA THR A 150 12.66 -7.81 -38.67
C THR A 150 12.10 -6.46 -38.15
N GLY A 151 11.78 -6.39 -36.87
CA GLY A 151 11.17 -5.21 -36.25
C GLY A 151 9.67 -5.11 -36.43
N ALA A 152 9.01 -6.09 -37.07
CA ALA A 152 7.54 -6.10 -37.17
C ALA A 152 6.90 -6.15 -35.78
N PHE A 153 5.87 -5.32 -35.60
CA PHE A 153 5.08 -5.26 -34.37
C PHE A 153 4.24 -6.53 -34.22
N VAL A 154 4.24 -7.09 -33.01
CA VAL A 154 3.54 -8.32 -32.69
C VAL A 154 2.47 -8.11 -31.62
N GLY A 155 2.75 -7.33 -30.63
CA GLY A 155 1.81 -7.06 -29.54
C GLY A 155 2.28 -5.96 -28.58
N HIS A 156 1.32 -5.41 -27.87
CA HIS A 156 1.53 -4.41 -26.84
C HIS A 156 1.45 -5.06 -25.46
N VAL A 157 2.37 -4.73 -24.59
CA VAL A 157 2.45 -5.25 -23.20
C VAL A 157 2.40 -4.09 -22.23
N THR A 158 1.50 -4.17 -21.29
CA THR A 158 1.43 -3.26 -20.15
C THR A 158 1.84 -4.01 -18.89
N VAL A 159 2.70 -3.40 -18.09
CA VAL A 159 3.14 -3.95 -16.81
C VAL A 159 2.95 -2.88 -15.75
N ASP A 160 2.25 -3.21 -14.71
CA ASP A 160 2.05 -2.37 -13.54
C ASP A 160 2.47 -3.11 -12.26
N ASP A 161 2.96 -2.35 -11.30
CA ASP A 161 3.32 -2.81 -9.97
C ASP A 161 2.69 -1.82 -9.00
N ALA A 162 2.02 -2.34 -7.97
CA ALA A 162 1.27 -1.50 -7.04
C ALA A 162 2.19 -0.86 -5.99
N ASP A 163 3.31 -1.51 -5.68
CA ASP A 163 4.25 -1.04 -4.68
C ASP A 163 4.87 0.31 -5.05
N SER A 164 5.39 1.00 -4.07
CA SER A 164 5.99 2.31 -4.25
C SER A 164 7.53 2.26 -4.39
N GLY A 165 8.13 3.34 -4.90
CA GLY A 165 9.58 3.54 -4.93
C GLY A 165 10.34 2.45 -5.69
N GLU A 166 11.32 1.81 -5.03
CA GLU A 166 12.12 0.70 -5.60
C GLU A 166 11.31 -0.58 -5.68
N ASN A 167 10.37 -0.83 -4.75
CA ASN A 167 9.51 -2.00 -4.75
C ASN A 167 8.64 -2.05 -6.02
N GLY A 168 8.06 -0.92 -6.43
CA GLY A 168 7.28 -0.79 -7.67
C GLY A 168 8.11 -0.54 -8.94
N ARG A 169 9.46 -0.61 -8.88
CA ARG A 169 10.33 -0.51 -10.04
C ARG A 169 10.65 -1.90 -10.54
N PHE A 170 10.45 -2.17 -11.83
CA PHE A 170 10.65 -3.50 -12.39
C PHE A 170 11.40 -3.50 -13.72
N ARG A 171 11.92 -4.67 -14.07
CA ARG A 171 12.58 -5.00 -15.34
C ARG A 171 11.94 -6.24 -15.94
N CYS A 172 11.73 -6.20 -17.24
CA CYS A 172 11.12 -7.30 -17.98
C CYS A 172 12.04 -7.84 -19.05
N ARG A 173 11.93 -9.15 -19.31
CA ARG A 173 12.63 -9.86 -20.38
C ARG A 173 11.75 -10.95 -20.98
N LEU A 174 12.10 -11.41 -22.16
CA LEU A 174 11.55 -12.64 -22.72
C LEU A 174 12.38 -13.84 -22.28
N SER A 175 11.74 -14.99 -22.08
CA SER A 175 12.39 -16.23 -21.64
C SER A 175 11.67 -17.42 -22.29
N GLY A 176 12.40 -18.50 -22.54
CA GLY A 176 11.84 -19.72 -23.13
C GLY A 176 12.46 -20.08 -24.48
N PRO A 177 12.04 -21.21 -25.10
CA PRO A 177 12.71 -21.80 -26.26
C PRO A 177 12.72 -20.90 -27.49
N HIS A 178 11.67 -20.10 -27.70
CA HIS A 178 11.58 -19.22 -28.87
C HIS A 178 11.77 -17.73 -28.55
N ALA A 179 12.19 -17.39 -27.32
CA ALA A 179 12.35 -16.01 -26.88
C ALA A 179 13.31 -15.19 -27.77
N ALA A 180 14.37 -15.82 -28.30
CA ALA A 180 15.36 -15.18 -29.17
C ALA A 180 14.79 -14.69 -30.51
N ARG A 181 13.61 -15.19 -30.93
CA ARG A 181 12.92 -14.76 -32.16
C ARG A 181 12.22 -13.42 -32.01
N PHE A 182 12.13 -12.90 -30.77
CA PHE A 182 11.38 -11.72 -30.40
C PHE A 182 12.22 -10.83 -29.51
N GLN A 183 11.87 -9.55 -29.47
CA GLN A 183 12.44 -8.58 -28.55
C GLN A 183 11.31 -7.82 -27.85
N LEU A 184 11.46 -7.66 -26.52
CA LEU A 184 10.63 -6.78 -25.72
C LEU A 184 11.28 -5.40 -25.71
N HIS A 185 10.65 -4.46 -26.40
CA HIS A 185 11.14 -3.09 -26.49
C HIS A 185 10.32 -2.17 -25.58
N ARG A 186 10.98 -1.52 -24.60
CA ARG A 186 10.33 -0.58 -23.68
C ARG A 186 10.02 0.71 -24.39
N MET A 187 8.76 1.14 -24.36
CA MET A 187 8.29 2.42 -24.92
C MET A 187 8.18 3.48 -23.81
N TYR A 188 7.53 3.14 -22.71
CA TYR A 188 7.34 3.99 -21.53
C TYR A 188 7.63 3.22 -20.24
N ARG A 189 7.40 3.85 -19.09
CA ARG A 189 7.68 3.24 -17.77
C ARG A 189 6.98 1.88 -17.62
N THR A 190 5.73 1.79 -18.04
CA THR A 190 4.84 0.63 -17.86
C THR A 190 4.47 -0.05 -19.18
N GLU A 191 4.94 0.46 -20.33
CA GLU A 191 4.52 0.01 -21.65
C GLU A 191 5.68 -0.52 -22.48
N PHE A 192 5.44 -1.67 -23.09
CA PHE A 192 6.39 -2.35 -23.97
C PHE A 192 5.68 -2.82 -25.23
N LYS A 193 6.46 -3.01 -26.29
CA LYS A 193 6.05 -3.71 -27.49
C LYS A 193 6.90 -4.96 -27.72
N ILE A 194 6.26 -6.00 -28.24
CA ILE A 194 6.96 -7.18 -28.77
C ILE A 194 7.18 -6.97 -30.26
N ILE A 195 8.42 -7.16 -30.73
CA ILE A 195 8.79 -7.10 -32.12
C ILE A 195 9.57 -8.35 -32.53
N THR A 196 9.54 -8.67 -33.84
CA THR A 196 10.35 -9.76 -34.40
C THR A 196 11.83 -9.36 -34.48
N THR A 197 12.76 -10.33 -34.25
CA THR A 197 14.21 -10.09 -34.37
C THR A 197 14.78 -10.51 -35.73
N ALA A 198 14.04 -11.30 -36.52
CA ALA A 198 14.43 -11.80 -37.83
C ALA A 198 13.21 -11.94 -38.74
N LEU A 199 13.46 -12.18 -40.03
CA LEU A 199 12.40 -12.51 -40.99
C LEU A 199 11.70 -13.78 -40.54
N TYR A 200 10.38 -13.68 -40.31
CA TYR A 200 9.62 -14.77 -39.65
C TYR A 200 8.94 -15.67 -40.67
N GLY A 201 9.19 -16.98 -40.60
CA GLY A 201 8.31 -18.02 -41.15
C GLY A 201 8.43 -18.38 -42.61
N ARG A 202 9.42 -17.91 -43.39
CA ARG A 202 9.50 -18.33 -44.80
C ARG A 202 9.91 -19.80 -45.01
N ASN A 203 10.64 -20.36 -44.02
CA ASN A 203 11.16 -21.75 -44.08
C ASN A 203 11.03 -22.49 -42.73
N SER A 204 10.24 -22.02 -41.79
CA SER A 204 10.05 -22.71 -40.51
C SER A 204 8.87 -23.69 -40.58
N HIS A 205 9.10 -24.93 -40.20
CA HIS A 205 8.04 -25.91 -40.00
C HIS A 205 7.25 -25.70 -38.71
N ASP A 206 7.70 -24.72 -37.88
CA ASP A 206 7.07 -24.42 -36.60
C ASP A 206 6.01 -23.33 -36.77
N ASP A 207 4.75 -23.73 -36.83
CA ASP A 207 3.61 -22.81 -36.89
C ASP A 207 3.32 -22.12 -35.54
N VAL A 208 3.99 -22.57 -34.46
CA VAL A 208 3.80 -22.04 -33.09
C VAL A 208 5.14 -21.73 -32.46
N SER A 209 5.25 -20.56 -31.86
CA SER A 209 6.39 -20.18 -31.01
C SER A 209 5.89 -19.92 -29.59
N GLU A 210 6.59 -20.49 -28.62
CA GLU A 210 6.27 -20.34 -27.19
C GLU A 210 7.41 -19.63 -26.46
N PHE A 211 7.05 -18.65 -25.66
CA PHE A 211 7.95 -17.94 -24.75
C PHE A 211 7.16 -17.37 -23.58
N SER A 212 7.85 -16.84 -22.58
CA SER A 212 7.24 -16.11 -21.45
C SER A 212 7.78 -14.71 -21.37
N ILE A 213 6.91 -13.78 -21.00
CA ILE A 213 7.32 -12.44 -20.51
C ILE A 213 7.57 -12.61 -19.02
N VAL A 214 8.78 -12.30 -18.56
CA VAL A 214 9.18 -12.40 -17.16
C VAL A 214 9.54 -11.01 -16.67
N CYS A 215 8.85 -10.52 -15.67
CA CYS A 215 9.10 -9.23 -15.02
C CYS A 215 9.48 -9.48 -13.57
N ARG A 216 10.48 -8.75 -13.10
CA ARG A 216 10.99 -8.79 -11.73
C ARG A 216 11.13 -7.37 -11.21
N ASP A 217 10.65 -7.10 -9.98
CA ASP A 217 10.85 -5.84 -9.30
C ASP A 217 12.28 -5.68 -8.73
N ASP A 218 12.59 -4.49 -8.25
CA ASP A 218 13.86 -4.15 -7.59
C ASP A 218 13.71 -4.13 -6.06
N GLY A 219 12.59 -4.62 -5.50
CA GLY A 219 12.29 -4.66 -4.07
C GLY A 219 13.07 -5.74 -3.29
N VAL A 220 12.87 -5.78 -1.98
CA VAL A 220 13.56 -6.73 -1.07
C VAL A 220 12.56 -7.38 -0.11
N PRO A 221 12.34 -8.73 -0.23
CA PRO A 221 12.83 -9.62 -1.29
C PRO A 221 12.20 -9.28 -2.64
N SER A 222 12.93 -9.46 -3.74
CA SER A 222 12.36 -9.13 -5.03
C SER A 222 11.37 -10.19 -5.52
N LEU A 223 10.23 -9.74 -6.04
CA LEU A 223 9.15 -10.58 -6.55
C LEU A 223 9.23 -10.69 -8.09
N THR A 224 8.67 -11.76 -8.61
CA THR A 224 8.75 -12.05 -10.05
C THR A 224 7.43 -12.60 -10.55
N SER A 225 6.99 -12.08 -11.70
CA SER A 225 5.85 -12.62 -12.45
C SER A 225 6.28 -13.12 -13.82
N ALA A 226 5.59 -14.14 -14.30
CA ALA A 226 5.80 -14.71 -15.64
C ALA A 226 4.46 -14.93 -16.33
N LEU A 227 4.33 -14.42 -17.56
CA LEU A 227 3.16 -14.63 -18.41
C LEU A 227 3.56 -15.47 -19.63
N PRO A 228 3.03 -16.70 -19.79
CA PRO A 228 3.25 -17.50 -20.98
C PRO A 228 2.54 -16.89 -22.20
N VAL A 229 3.22 -16.88 -23.33
CA VAL A 229 2.72 -16.37 -24.61
C VAL A 229 2.90 -17.43 -25.68
N ARG A 230 1.84 -17.67 -26.45
CA ARG A 230 1.85 -18.49 -27.66
C ARG A 230 1.71 -17.58 -28.89
N MET A 231 2.60 -17.75 -29.83
CA MET A 231 2.62 -17.03 -31.09
C MET A 231 2.29 -17.96 -32.22
N PHE A 232 1.29 -17.64 -33.01
CA PHE A 232 0.89 -18.39 -34.20
C PHE A 232 1.26 -17.62 -35.47
N LEU A 233 1.66 -18.37 -36.50
CA LEU A 233 1.84 -17.84 -37.85
C LEU A 233 0.50 -17.85 -38.58
N GLN A 234 0.13 -16.73 -39.17
CA GLN A 234 -1.00 -16.60 -40.09
C GLN A 234 -0.56 -16.34 -41.53
#